data_7547db0ef3bea2c38ce72493d3c0604f
#
_entry.id   7547db0ef3bea2c38ce72493d3c0604f
#
_cell.length_a   1.000
_cell.length_b   1.000
_cell.length_c   1.000
_cell.angle_alpha   90.00
_cell.angle_beta   90.00
_cell.angle_gamma   90.00
#
_symmetry.space_group_name_H-M   'P 1'
#
loop_
_entity.id
_entity.type
_entity.pdbx_description
1 polymer ?
#
loop_
_entity_poly.entity_id
_entity_poly.type
_entity_poly.pdbx_seq_one_letter_code
_entity_poly.pdbx_strand_id
1 'polypeptide(L)'
;MPTERPGVRWMRAGLGAATLLALIWSAPSASAQEPKGATGSDVAETGRKLSNPLSDVWALFTRFDANVADGDANQGDVKVGGRMLFQPILPVPLHGTGANRWNFIARPTIPVLFSEPVPTGVNGFEHNGGLGDIQLPTVIAPPTGNWILGAGPAFLFPTATHDAFGRDQWGVGPSLVVGYRTQAATFGAFGQYYFGIGSHGDRKPGVQDASFMNLLYFFSVNLPNAWQIAFDPTITYDARATSGNRWNVPVGLSVAKTTLLGKLPVKIQFGAEYSVVSQDTYGEKGRLVLEVIPVIPALIHRPILGGGS
;
A
#
# COMPACT_ATOMS: atom_id res chain seq x y z
N MET A 1 -14.91 -60.36 -5.79
CA MET A 1 -14.10 -59.52 -4.88
C MET A 1 -14.22 -58.07 -5.37
N PRO A 2 -14.88 -57.17 -4.65
CA PRO A 2 -15.02 -55.80 -5.06
C PRO A 2 -13.86 -54.96 -4.49
N THR A 3 -13.29 -54.11 -5.32
CA THR A 3 -12.22 -53.16 -4.99
C THR A 3 -12.84 -51.90 -4.43
N GLU A 4 -12.51 -51.60 -3.17
CA GLU A 4 -12.88 -50.37 -2.47
C GLU A 4 -12.15 -49.17 -3.06
N ARG A 5 -12.88 -48.08 -3.28
CA ARG A 5 -12.34 -46.75 -3.58
C ARG A 5 -12.05 -46.01 -2.29
N PRO A 6 -10.92 -45.31 -2.10
CA PRO A 6 -10.68 -44.49 -0.91
C PRO A 6 -11.49 -43.19 -0.98
N GLY A 7 -12.19 -42.91 0.13
CA GLY A 7 -13.02 -41.73 0.31
C GLY A 7 -12.20 -40.46 0.45
N VAL A 8 -12.66 -39.41 -0.20
CA VAL A 8 -12.17 -38.04 -0.10
C VAL A 8 -12.56 -37.47 1.24
N ARG A 9 -11.59 -37.27 2.14
CA ARG A 9 -11.79 -36.52 3.41
C ARG A 9 -11.74 -35.02 3.12
N TRP A 10 -12.86 -34.35 3.23
CA TRP A 10 -12.92 -32.90 3.27
C TRP A 10 -12.37 -32.39 4.62
N MET A 11 -11.16 -31.82 4.60
CA MET A 11 -10.64 -31.08 5.75
C MET A 11 -11.38 -29.74 5.85
N ARG A 12 -12.13 -29.59 6.93
CA ARG A 12 -12.72 -28.30 7.33
C ARG A 12 -11.59 -27.35 7.74
N ALA A 13 -11.29 -26.37 6.89
CA ALA A 13 -10.52 -25.20 7.29
C ALA A 13 -11.41 -24.32 8.16
N GLY A 14 -11.07 -24.23 9.45
CA GLY A 14 -11.80 -23.45 10.42
C GLY A 14 -11.68 -21.95 10.19
N LEU A 15 -12.82 -21.27 10.32
CA LEU A 15 -12.94 -19.83 10.41
C LEU A 15 -12.15 -19.30 11.64
N GLY A 16 -11.07 -18.57 11.37
CA GLY A 16 -10.27 -17.88 12.38
C GLY A 16 -10.14 -16.37 12.14
N ALA A 17 -11.08 -15.73 11.45
CA ALA A 17 -10.98 -14.32 11.06
C ALA A 17 -11.87 -13.33 11.84
N ALA A 18 -12.53 -13.76 12.92
CA ALA A 18 -13.56 -12.93 13.58
C ALA A 18 -13.14 -12.27 14.90
N THR A 19 -11.90 -12.37 15.38
CA THR A 19 -11.57 -11.97 16.77
C THR A 19 -10.64 -10.74 16.87
N LEU A 20 -10.32 -10.04 15.81
CA LEU A 20 -9.38 -8.88 15.84
C LEU A 20 -10.05 -7.50 15.91
N LEU A 21 -11.37 -7.43 16.01
CA LEU A 21 -12.11 -6.14 16.05
C LEU A 21 -12.50 -5.66 17.47
N ALA A 22 -12.13 -6.37 18.54
CA ALA A 22 -12.61 -6.08 19.90
C ALA A 22 -11.63 -5.31 20.81
N LEU A 23 -10.43 -4.91 20.34
CA LEU A 23 -9.38 -4.33 21.20
C LEU A 23 -9.17 -2.80 21.07
N ILE A 24 -10.07 -2.07 20.41
CA ILE A 24 -9.92 -0.61 20.25
C ILE A 24 -10.82 0.21 21.22
N TRP A 25 -11.40 -0.37 22.26
CA TRP A 25 -12.40 0.34 23.08
C TRP A 25 -11.99 0.66 24.50
N SER A 26 -10.75 1.01 24.76
CA SER A 26 -10.37 1.60 26.06
C SER A 26 -9.21 2.59 25.91
N ALA A 27 -9.48 3.75 25.28
CA ALA A 27 -8.61 4.92 25.39
C ALA A 27 -9.28 5.95 26.33
N PRO A 28 -8.54 6.59 27.25
CA PRO A 28 -9.09 7.59 28.15
C PRO A 28 -9.54 8.83 27.38
N SER A 29 -10.71 9.36 27.77
CA SER A 29 -11.32 10.56 27.20
C SER A 29 -10.44 11.80 27.44
N ALA A 30 -9.58 12.12 26.49
CA ALA A 30 -9.09 13.47 26.36
C ALA A 30 -10.23 14.33 25.78
N SER A 31 -10.60 15.42 26.44
CA SER A 31 -11.63 16.35 26.02
C SER A 31 -11.23 17.02 24.70
N ALA A 32 -11.52 16.35 23.60
CA ALA A 32 -11.44 16.90 22.25
C ALA A 32 -12.74 17.68 22.00
N GLN A 33 -12.60 18.91 21.58
CA GLN A 33 -13.68 19.77 21.07
C GLN A 33 -14.54 18.96 20.10
N GLU A 34 -15.85 18.83 20.37
CA GLU A 34 -16.76 18.07 19.53
C GLU A 34 -16.74 18.60 18.09
N PRO A 35 -16.39 17.77 17.10
CA PRO A 35 -16.55 18.17 15.71
C PRO A 35 -18.06 18.28 15.45
N LYS A 36 -18.53 19.43 14.96
CA LYS A 36 -19.87 19.57 14.37
C LYS A 36 -20.09 18.41 13.42
N GLY A 37 -21.22 17.71 13.55
CA GLY A 37 -21.50 16.53 12.76
C GLY A 37 -21.18 16.71 11.27
N ALA A 38 -20.31 15.85 10.72
CA ALA A 38 -19.86 15.94 9.35
C ALA A 38 -21.06 15.82 8.39
N THR A 39 -21.19 16.77 7.48
CA THR A 39 -22.24 16.77 6.46
C THR A 39 -21.85 15.83 5.31
N GLY A 40 -22.80 15.46 4.47
CA GLY A 40 -22.52 14.62 3.28
C GLY A 40 -21.46 15.25 2.34
N SER A 41 -21.36 16.59 2.29
CA SER A 41 -20.31 17.32 1.56
C SER A 41 -18.93 17.14 2.18
N ASP A 42 -18.82 17.11 3.50
CA ASP A 42 -17.55 16.92 4.22
C ASP A 42 -17.01 15.51 4.01
N VAL A 43 -17.91 14.51 3.97
CA VAL A 43 -17.55 13.12 3.69
C VAL A 43 -17.04 12.97 2.26
N ALA A 44 -17.69 13.59 1.28
CA ALA A 44 -17.25 13.57 -0.12
C ALA A 44 -15.90 14.27 -0.30
N GLU A 45 -15.68 15.41 0.37
CA GLU A 45 -14.38 16.11 0.36
C GLU A 45 -13.28 15.25 0.98
N THR A 46 -13.57 14.58 2.09
CA THR A 46 -12.63 13.65 2.71
C THR A 46 -12.25 12.52 1.74
N GLY A 47 -13.20 11.93 1.02
CA GLY A 47 -12.94 10.92 0.00
C GLY A 47 -12.02 11.42 -1.11
N ARG A 48 -12.23 12.66 -1.57
CA ARG A 48 -11.36 13.30 -2.58
C ARG A 48 -9.93 13.53 -2.05
N LYS A 49 -9.79 13.96 -0.81
CA LYS A 49 -8.49 14.14 -0.18
C LYS A 49 -7.73 12.83 -0.07
N LEU A 50 -8.39 11.74 0.30
CA LEU A 50 -7.79 10.41 0.42
C LEU A 50 -7.33 9.80 -0.92
N SER A 51 -7.81 10.31 -2.05
CA SER A 51 -7.32 9.91 -3.38
C SER A 51 -6.02 10.62 -3.78
N ASN A 52 -5.55 11.58 -2.99
CA ASN A 52 -4.28 12.25 -3.17
C ASN A 52 -3.21 11.63 -2.27
N PRO A 53 -2.12 11.04 -2.80
CA PRO A 53 -1.05 10.48 -1.99
C PRO A 53 -0.31 11.49 -1.12
N LEU A 54 -0.44 12.80 -1.43
CA LEU A 54 0.05 13.92 -0.62
C LEU A 54 -1.06 14.61 0.15
N SER A 55 -2.06 13.84 0.60
CA SER A 55 -3.16 14.39 1.41
C SER A 55 -2.64 15.07 2.67
N ASP A 56 -3.28 16.17 3.05
CA ASP A 56 -3.09 16.84 4.33
C ASP A 56 -3.87 16.20 5.48
N VAL A 57 -4.49 15.05 5.22
CA VAL A 57 -5.31 14.29 6.16
C VAL A 57 -4.51 13.11 6.70
N TRP A 58 -4.48 12.96 8.02
CA TRP A 58 -3.92 11.79 8.68
C TRP A 58 -4.84 10.59 8.46
N ALA A 59 -4.32 9.55 7.82
CA ALA A 59 -5.10 8.38 7.44
C ALA A 59 -4.29 7.10 7.56
N LEU A 60 -4.96 6.02 7.95
CA LEU A 60 -4.35 4.69 8.09
C LEU A 60 -4.79 3.82 6.91
N PHE A 61 -4.06 3.88 5.81
CA PHE A 61 -4.31 3.02 4.67
C PHE A 61 -3.97 1.58 5.05
N THR A 62 -4.96 0.72 4.98
CA THR A 62 -4.81 -0.72 5.19
C THR A 62 -5.38 -1.42 3.97
N ARG A 63 -4.50 -2.03 3.18
CA ARG A 63 -4.82 -2.75 1.96
C ARG A 63 -4.65 -4.23 2.19
N PHE A 64 -5.65 -5.01 1.81
CA PHE A 64 -5.63 -6.47 1.79
C PHE A 64 -5.66 -6.94 0.35
N ASP A 65 -4.69 -7.75 -0.04
CA ASP A 65 -4.59 -8.34 -1.37
C ASP A 65 -4.79 -9.86 -1.26
N ALA A 66 -5.65 -10.42 -2.11
CA ALA A 66 -5.65 -11.82 -2.47
C ALA A 66 -5.08 -11.93 -3.88
N ASN A 67 -3.86 -12.40 -4.01
CA ASN A 67 -3.11 -12.41 -5.26
C ASN A 67 -3.02 -13.81 -5.85
N VAL A 68 -2.96 -13.86 -7.17
CA VAL A 68 -2.71 -15.06 -7.95
C VAL A 68 -1.41 -14.88 -8.72
N ALA A 69 -0.54 -15.89 -8.69
CA ALA A 69 0.75 -15.89 -9.35
C ALA A 69 0.94 -17.15 -10.18
N ASP A 70 1.67 -16.99 -11.27
CA ASP A 70 1.96 -18.04 -12.24
C ASP A 70 3.28 -17.72 -12.97
N GLY A 71 3.88 -18.73 -13.58
CA GLY A 71 5.09 -18.61 -14.38
C GLY A 71 5.76 -19.97 -14.66
N ASP A 72 6.96 -19.95 -15.23
CA ASP A 72 7.69 -21.16 -15.60
C ASP A 72 8.02 -22.07 -14.40
N ALA A 73 8.17 -21.48 -13.20
CA ALA A 73 8.55 -22.23 -12.01
C ALA A 73 7.43 -23.12 -11.45
N ASN A 74 6.16 -22.87 -11.78
CA ASN A 74 5.01 -23.65 -11.32
C ASN A 74 4.26 -24.40 -12.42
N GLN A 75 4.81 -24.43 -13.64
CA GLN A 75 4.31 -25.22 -14.77
C GLN A 75 2.81 -25.05 -15.08
N GLY A 76 2.28 -23.82 -14.88
CA GLY A 76 0.89 -23.50 -15.14
C GLY A 76 -0.07 -23.77 -13.96
N ASP A 77 0.43 -24.26 -12.83
CA ASP A 77 -0.37 -24.37 -11.59
C ASP A 77 -0.45 -23.02 -10.90
N VAL A 78 -1.59 -22.36 -11.00
CA VAL A 78 -1.82 -21.07 -10.34
C VAL A 78 -1.63 -21.17 -8.82
N LYS A 79 -0.83 -20.29 -8.26
CA LYS A 79 -0.60 -20.18 -6.81
C LYS A 79 -1.35 -18.96 -6.27
N VAL A 80 -1.95 -19.12 -5.10
CA VAL A 80 -2.73 -18.05 -4.44
C VAL A 80 -2.01 -17.63 -3.18
N GLY A 81 -1.81 -16.32 -3.05
CA GLY A 81 -1.23 -15.68 -1.88
C GLY A 81 -2.19 -14.70 -1.21
N GLY A 82 -1.81 -14.24 -0.03
CA GLY A 82 -2.56 -13.23 0.70
C GLY A 82 -1.67 -12.36 1.58
N ARG A 83 -1.82 -11.05 1.43
CA ARG A 83 -1.01 -10.08 2.18
C ARG A 83 -1.82 -8.86 2.62
N MET A 84 -1.29 -8.14 3.59
CA MET A 84 -1.74 -6.82 3.99
C MET A 84 -0.60 -5.82 3.81
N LEU A 85 -0.90 -4.67 3.27
CA LEU A 85 -0.01 -3.51 3.25
C LEU A 85 -0.57 -2.45 4.19
N PHE A 86 0.14 -2.14 5.25
CA PHE A 86 -0.21 -1.05 6.14
C PHE A 86 0.60 0.19 5.73
N GLN A 87 -0.09 1.25 5.30
CA GLN A 87 0.52 2.45 4.71
C GLN A 87 -0.07 3.73 5.31
N PRO A 88 0.25 4.08 6.57
CA PRO A 88 -0.23 5.32 7.15
C PRO A 88 0.30 6.54 6.39
N ILE A 89 -0.55 7.53 6.18
CA ILE A 89 -0.15 8.84 5.64
C ILE A 89 -0.06 9.80 6.81
N LEU A 90 1.15 10.33 7.01
CA LEU A 90 1.51 11.16 8.16
C LEU A 90 1.99 12.53 7.68
N PRO A 91 1.09 13.47 7.34
CA PRO A 91 1.45 14.80 6.93
C PRO A 91 1.83 15.66 8.14
N VAL A 92 3.05 16.19 8.15
CA VAL A 92 3.57 17.09 9.17
C VAL A 92 3.69 18.49 8.57
N PRO A 93 3.00 19.51 9.11
CA PRO A 93 3.17 20.88 8.67
C PRO A 93 4.62 21.34 8.87
N LEU A 94 5.29 21.79 7.81
CA LEU A 94 6.65 22.30 7.87
C LEU A 94 6.67 23.80 8.08
N HIS A 95 6.01 24.54 7.20
CA HIS A 95 6.05 26.00 7.16
C HIS A 95 4.75 26.54 6.56
N GLY A 96 4.38 27.79 6.91
CA GLY A 96 3.19 28.45 6.42
C GLY A 96 1.89 27.92 7.03
N THR A 97 0.78 28.56 6.67
CA THR A 97 -0.57 28.21 7.17
C THR A 97 -1.60 28.24 6.05
N GLY A 98 -2.71 27.52 6.25
CA GLY A 98 -3.81 27.50 5.27
C GLY A 98 -3.36 27.02 3.88
N ALA A 99 -3.67 27.80 2.86
CA ALA A 99 -3.34 27.49 1.47
C ALA A 99 -1.85 27.56 1.12
N ASN A 100 -1.04 28.24 1.96
CA ASN A 100 0.41 28.42 1.75
C ASN A 100 1.24 27.43 2.60
N ARG A 101 0.62 26.36 3.08
CA ARG A 101 1.29 25.39 3.97
C ARG A 101 2.14 24.41 3.18
N TRP A 102 3.40 24.31 3.55
CA TRP A 102 4.30 23.24 3.15
C TRP A 102 4.15 22.06 4.10
N ASN A 103 4.10 20.88 3.58
CA ASN A 103 4.01 19.64 4.38
C ASN A 103 5.21 18.74 4.11
N PHE A 104 5.72 18.12 5.16
CA PHE A 104 6.50 16.89 5.06
C PHE A 104 5.53 15.72 5.19
N ILE A 105 5.61 14.77 4.29
CA ILE A 105 4.74 13.60 4.29
C ILE A 105 5.60 12.36 4.32
N ALA A 106 5.43 11.55 5.35
CA ALA A 106 5.97 10.20 5.46
C ALA A 106 4.85 9.20 5.16
N ARG A 107 5.13 8.23 4.29
CA ARG A 107 4.19 7.16 3.94
C ARG A 107 4.88 5.81 4.02
N PRO A 108 5.13 5.27 5.24
CA PRO A 108 5.70 3.95 5.36
C PRO A 108 4.78 2.91 4.73
N THR A 109 5.38 1.91 4.09
CA THR A 109 4.71 0.70 3.61
C THR A 109 5.26 -0.47 4.42
N ILE A 110 4.40 -1.09 5.20
CA ILE A 110 4.70 -2.23 6.07
C ILE A 110 3.98 -3.44 5.50
N PRO A 111 4.67 -4.35 4.77
CA PRO A 111 4.06 -5.54 4.22
C PRO A 111 3.94 -6.62 5.30
N VAL A 112 2.74 -7.17 5.46
CA VAL A 112 2.45 -8.34 6.29
C VAL A 112 1.91 -9.43 5.38
N LEU A 113 2.69 -10.49 5.20
CA LEU A 113 2.34 -11.61 4.35
C LEU A 113 1.67 -12.68 5.22
N PHE A 114 0.45 -13.05 4.89
CA PHE A 114 -0.31 -14.05 5.65
C PHE A 114 0.01 -15.47 5.17
N SER A 115 0.11 -15.63 3.86
CA SER A 115 0.35 -16.90 3.19
C SER A 115 0.78 -16.61 1.76
N GLU A 116 2.07 -16.50 1.53
CA GLU A 116 2.62 -16.31 0.18
C GLU A 116 3.29 -17.60 -0.29
N PRO A 117 3.01 -18.06 -1.51
CA PRO A 117 3.68 -19.21 -2.08
C PRO A 117 5.11 -18.85 -2.47
N VAL A 118 6.08 -19.50 -1.84
CA VAL A 118 7.51 -19.31 -2.06
C VAL A 118 8.08 -20.52 -2.78
N PRO A 119 8.78 -20.35 -3.92
CA PRO A 119 9.44 -21.46 -4.60
C PRO A 119 10.53 -22.10 -3.73
N THR A 120 10.52 -23.44 -3.59
CA THR A 120 11.48 -24.22 -2.79
C THR A 120 12.41 -25.08 -3.63
N GLY A 121 12.44 -24.87 -4.95
CA GLY A 121 13.25 -25.63 -5.90
C GLY A 121 12.48 -25.92 -7.18
N VAL A 122 12.83 -27.01 -7.87
CA VAL A 122 12.14 -27.37 -9.10
C VAL A 122 10.75 -27.89 -8.76
N ASN A 123 9.72 -27.13 -9.15
CA ASN A 123 8.29 -27.42 -8.96
C ASN A 123 7.79 -27.52 -7.51
N GLY A 124 8.62 -27.13 -6.52
CA GLY A 124 8.23 -27.09 -5.12
C GLY A 124 7.76 -25.70 -4.70
N PHE A 125 6.70 -25.62 -3.91
CA PHE A 125 6.23 -24.39 -3.27
C PHE A 125 5.84 -24.64 -1.82
N GLU A 126 6.20 -23.72 -0.96
CA GLU A 126 5.74 -23.68 0.41
C GLU A 126 5.00 -22.35 0.66
N HIS A 127 3.97 -22.40 1.50
CA HIS A 127 3.30 -21.20 1.93
C HIS A 127 3.95 -20.66 3.20
N ASN A 128 4.49 -19.46 3.12
CA ASN A 128 5.14 -18.78 4.22
C ASN A 128 4.42 -17.47 4.55
N GLY A 129 4.47 -17.07 5.83
CA GLY A 129 3.98 -15.80 6.32
C GLY A 129 5.07 -15.05 7.06
N GLY A 130 4.89 -13.74 7.22
CA GLY A 130 5.85 -12.90 7.92
C GLY A 130 5.77 -11.42 7.53
N LEU A 131 6.78 -10.67 7.93
CA LEU A 131 6.97 -9.29 7.50
C LEU A 131 7.84 -9.23 6.26
N GLY A 132 7.55 -8.29 5.36
CA GLY A 132 8.45 -7.89 4.30
C GLY A 132 9.36 -6.72 4.71
N ASP A 133 10.20 -6.27 3.79
CA ASP A 133 11.01 -5.08 4.00
C ASP A 133 10.13 -3.82 4.04
N ILE A 134 10.31 -3.02 5.09
CA ILE A 134 9.62 -1.74 5.23
C ILE A 134 10.22 -0.73 4.26
N GLN A 135 9.35 -0.07 3.50
CA GLN A 135 9.70 1.04 2.62
C GLN A 135 9.15 2.33 3.20
N LEU A 136 9.96 3.38 3.21
CA LEU A 136 9.57 4.69 3.74
C LEU A 136 9.88 5.78 2.70
N PRO A 137 9.02 5.99 1.70
CA PRO A 137 9.08 7.20 0.91
C PRO A 137 8.67 8.41 1.75
N THR A 138 9.43 9.48 1.61
CA THR A 138 9.13 10.76 2.22
C THR A 138 9.15 11.85 1.16
N VAL A 139 8.30 12.85 1.29
CA VAL A 139 8.25 13.97 0.36
C VAL A 139 8.01 15.29 1.08
N ILE A 140 8.61 16.35 0.57
CA ILE A 140 8.24 17.72 0.87
C ILE A 140 7.26 18.17 -0.21
N ALA A 141 6.07 18.57 0.21
CA ALA A 141 4.98 19.00 -0.65
C ALA A 141 4.76 20.51 -0.52
N PRO A 142 5.08 21.30 -1.55
CA PRO A 142 4.79 22.74 -1.59
C PRO A 142 3.27 23.00 -1.81
N PRO A 143 2.80 24.20 -1.50
CA PRO A 143 1.43 24.63 -1.77
C PRO A 143 1.26 24.97 -3.26
N THR A 144 0.79 24.03 -4.05
CA THR A 144 0.69 24.12 -5.52
C THR A 144 -0.73 24.18 -6.06
N GLY A 145 -1.72 24.47 -5.20
CA GLY A 145 -3.12 24.57 -5.59
C GLY A 145 -3.68 23.20 -6.04
N ASN A 146 -4.04 23.11 -7.31
CA ASN A 146 -4.57 21.88 -7.89
C ASN A 146 -3.50 20.88 -8.31
N TRP A 147 -2.25 21.29 -8.44
CA TRP A 147 -1.15 20.38 -8.69
C TRP A 147 -0.80 19.58 -7.44
N ILE A 148 -0.40 18.34 -7.63
CA ILE A 148 0.12 17.46 -6.60
C ILE A 148 1.59 17.29 -6.92
N LEU A 149 2.45 18.01 -6.21
CA LEU A 149 3.89 17.99 -6.42
C LEU A 149 4.60 17.70 -5.09
N GLY A 150 5.58 16.85 -5.14
CA GLY A 150 6.43 16.55 -3.99
C GLY A 150 7.64 15.75 -4.37
N ALA A 151 8.75 15.99 -3.66
CA ALA A 151 9.99 15.26 -3.83
C ALA A 151 10.67 15.04 -2.48
N GLY A 152 11.44 13.97 -2.38
CA GLY A 152 12.18 13.64 -1.18
C GLY A 152 12.95 12.34 -1.29
N PRO A 153 13.60 11.90 -0.22
CA PRO A 153 14.24 10.59 -0.15
C PRO A 153 13.23 9.48 0.12
N ALA A 154 13.56 8.28 -0.32
CA ALA A 154 12.93 7.03 0.03
C ALA A 154 13.95 6.11 0.70
N PHE A 155 13.54 5.38 1.73
CA PHE A 155 14.38 4.49 2.52
C PHE A 155 13.81 3.08 2.50
N LEU A 156 14.70 2.09 2.42
CA LEU A 156 14.41 0.67 2.53
C LEU A 156 15.05 0.12 3.80
N PHE A 157 14.28 -0.61 4.61
CA PHE A 157 14.74 -1.20 5.85
C PHE A 157 14.69 -2.74 5.74
N PRO A 158 15.78 -3.46 6.06
CA PRO A 158 15.84 -4.92 6.03
C PRO A 158 15.09 -5.51 7.22
N THR A 159 13.77 -5.47 7.19
CA THR A 159 12.88 -5.93 8.26
C THR A 159 12.18 -7.25 7.96
N ALA A 160 12.43 -7.80 6.77
CA ALA A 160 11.82 -9.06 6.36
C ALA A 160 12.18 -10.20 7.32
N THR A 161 11.17 -10.97 7.72
CA THR A 161 11.33 -12.11 8.63
C THR A 161 11.57 -13.43 7.89
N HIS A 162 11.49 -13.42 6.57
CA HIS A 162 11.78 -14.55 5.69
C HIS A 162 12.56 -14.07 4.46
N ASP A 163 13.53 -14.86 4.00
CA ASP A 163 14.46 -14.48 2.92
C ASP A 163 13.75 -14.13 1.60
N ALA A 164 12.63 -14.79 1.32
CA ALA A 164 11.86 -14.50 0.11
C ALA A 164 11.05 -13.19 0.15
N PHE A 165 10.95 -12.53 1.31
CA PHE A 165 10.11 -11.35 1.53
C PHE A 165 10.89 -10.05 1.60
N GLY A 166 12.22 -10.11 1.50
CA GLY A 166 13.08 -8.95 1.57
C GLY A 166 14.34 -9.05 0.75
N ARG A 167 15.14 -7.99 0.83
CA ARG A 167 16.42 -7.87 0.13
C ARG A 167 17.62 -8.03 1.05
N ASP A 168 17.40 -8.13 2.37
CA ASP A 168 18.45 -8.16 3.39
C ASP A 168 19.45 -7.00 3.28
N GLN A 169 18.94 -5.83 2.88
CA GLN A 169 19.76 -4.65 2.60
C GLN A 169 19.06 -3.38 3.05
N TRP A 170 19.86 -2.47 3.60
CA TRP A 170 19.47 -1.06 3.70
C TRP A 170 19.46 -0.44 2.31
N GLY A 171 18.51 0.45 2.05
CA GLY A 171 18.45 1.14 0.77
C GLY A 171 18.04 2.60 0.92
N VAL A 172 18.47 3.39 -0.03
CA VAL A 172 18.09 4.80 -0.16
C VAL A 172 17.89 5.15 -1.63
N GLY A 173 17.06 6.14 -1.90
CA GLY A 173 16.87 6.64 -3.26
C GLY A 173 15.88 7.80 -3.30
N PRO A 174 15.52 8.29 -4.48
CA PRO A 174 14.57 9.37 -4.64
C PRO A 174 13.12 8.89 -4.57
N SER A 175 12.25 9.79 -4.12
CA SER A 175 10.80 9.72 -4.29
C SER A 175 10.28 11.00 -4.94
N LEU A 176 9.32 10.85 -5.86
CA LEU A 176 8.75 11.94 -6.63
C LEU A 176 7.26 11.72 -6.85
N VAL A 177 6.45 12.74 -6.57
CA VAL A 177 5.02 12.74 -6.88
C VAL A 177 4.72 13.85 -7.88
N VAL A 178 3.97 13.51 -8.90
CA VAL A 178 3.39 14.47 -9.85
C VAL A 178 1.95 14.08 -10.11
N GLY A 179 1.03 15.02 -9.99
CA GLY A 179 -0.37 14.79 -10.28
C GLY A 179 -1.18 16.07 -10.36
N TYR A 180 -2.45 15.92 -10.63
CA TYR A 180 -3.39 17.00 -10.72
C TYR A 180 -4.74 16.61 -10.13
N ARG A 181 -5.37 17.55 -9.45
CA ARG A 181 -6.66 17.35 -8.78
C ARG A 181 -7.65 18.40 -9.23
N THR A 182 -8.85 17.94 -9.57
CA THR A 182 -10.04 18.77 -9.80
C THR A 182 -11.14 18.39 -8.80
N GLN A 183 -12.30 19.04 -8.92
CA GLN A 183 -13.49 18.57 -8.18
C GLN A 183 -14.00 17.22 -8.71
N ALA A 184 -13.86 16.96 -10.01
CA ALA A 184 -14.35 15.75 -10.66
C ALA A 184 -13.37 14.57 -10.56
N ALA A 185 -12.06 14.82 -10.59
CA ALA A 185 -11.06 13.76 -10.70
C ALA A 185 -9.74 14.13 -10.02
N THR A 186 -8.99 13.09 -9.63
CA THR A 186 -7.60 13.18 -9.16
C THR A 186 -6.79 12.15 -9.93
N PHE A 187 -5.62 12.52 -10.45
CA PHE A 187 -4.76 11.59 -11.18
C PHE A 187 -3.29 11.99 -11.08
N GLY A 188 -2.40 11.02 -11.26
CA GLY A 188 -0.98 11.25 -11.20
C GLY A 188 -0.16 9.98 -11.00
N ALA A 189 1.09 10.18 -10.61
CA ALA A 189 2.02 9.11 -10.31
C ALA A 189 2.91 9.46 -9.12
N PHE A 190 3.27 8.44 -8.35
CA PHE A 190 4.19 8.50 -7.23
C PHE A 190 5.27 7.44 -7.43
N GLY A 191 6.44 7.87 -7.90
CA GLY A 191 7.59 7.03 -8.15
C GLY A 191 8.56 7.02 -6.98
N GLN A 192 9.14 5.85 -6.72
CA GLN A 192 10.21 5.64 -5.75
C GLN A 192 11.25 4.72 -6.38
N TYR A 193 12.52 5.02 -6.17
CA TYR A 193 13.61 4.13 -6.54
C TYR A 193 14.47 3.83 -5.32
N TYR A 194 14.96 2.60 -5.20
CA TYR A 194 15.76 2.15 -4.07
C TYR A 194 17.08 1.55 -4.57
N PHE A 195 18.19 2.10 -4.07
CA PHE A 195 19.53 1.58 -4.25
C PHE A 195 20.00 0.96 -2.95
N GLY A 196 20.53 -0.26 -2.98
CA GLY A 196 21.16 -0.89 -1.83
C GLY A 196 22.42 -0.15 -1.41
N ILE A 197 22.54 0.17 -0.12
CA ILE A 197 23.69 0.89 0.47
C ILE A 197 24.46 0.09 1.51
N GLY A 198 24.04 -1.14 1.80
CA GLY A 198 24.69 -2.04 2.76
C GLY A 198 23.81 -3.22 3.11
N SER A 199 24.43 -4.32 3.51
CA SER A 199 23.73 -5.53 3.94
C SER A 199 23.40 -5.48 5.44
N HIS A 200 22.36 -6.19 5.84
CA HIS A 200 22.07 -6.49 7.25
C HIS A 200 22.74 -7.82 7.62
N GLY A 201 23.89 -7.75 8.28
CA GLY A 201 24.71 -8.93 8.59
C GLY A 201 25.63 -9.38 7.44
N ASP A 202 26.06 -10.64 7.51
CA ASP A 202 26.89 -11.24 6.47
C ASP A 202 26.05 -11.48 5.21
N ARG A 203 26.51 -10.92 4.09
CA ARG A 203 25.78 -11.02 2.83
C ARG A 203 25.65 -12.48 2.39
N LYS A 204 24.43 -12.95 2.19
CA LYS A 204 24.18 -14.30 1.67
C LYS A 204 24.71 -14.45 0.26
N PRO A 205 25.35 -15.57 -0.09
CA PRO A 205 25.80 -15.83 -1.46
C PRO A 205 24.61 -15.76 -2.44
N GLY A 206 24.79 -15.02 -3.54
CA GLY A 206 23.79 -14.90 -4.61
C GLY A 206 22.77 -13.77 -4.44
N VAL A 207 22.74 -13.08 -3.29
CA VAL A 207 21.88 -11.89 -3.11
C VAL A 207 22.50 -10.71 -3.85
N GLN A 208 21.74 -10.16 -4.81
CA GLN A 208 22.14 -8.98 -5.59
C GLN A 208 21.79 -7.69 -4.83
N ASP A 209 22.56 -6.61 -5.11
CA ASP A 209 22.23 -5.29 -4.58
C ASP A 209 20.82 -4.86 -4.96
N ALA A 210 20.08 -4.32 -4.02
CA ALA A 210 18.78 -3.74 -4.30
C ALA A 210 18.92 -2.63 -5.34
N SER A 211 18.16 -2.73 -6.41
CA SER A 211 18.08 -1.71 -7.45
C SER A 211 16.71 -1.86 -8.12
N PHE A 212 15.69 -1.25 -7.51
CA PHE A 212 14.32 -1.43 -7.98
C PHE A 212 13.49 -0.17 -7.83
N MET A 213 12.44 -0.08 -8.62
CA MET A 213 11.47 1.01 -8.66
C MET A 213 10.07 0.50 -8.32
N ASN A 214 9.35 1.33 -7.58
CA ASN A 214 7.90 1.25 -7.44
C ASN A 214 7.29 2.53 -8.01
N LEU A 215 6.36 2.40 -8.93
CA LEU A 215 5.62 3.52 -9.51
C LEU A 215 4.12 3.29 -9.29
N LEU A 216 3.59 3.88 -8.23
CA LEU A 216 2.16 3.97 -8.01
C LEU A 216 1.59 4.99 -9.00
N TYR A 217 0.74 4.58 -9.92
CA TYR A 217 -0.04 5.51 -10.72
C TYR A 217 -1.50 5.45 -10.28
N PHE A 218 -2.10 6.62 -10.14
CA PHE A 218 -3.42 6.71 -9.53
C PHE A 218 -4.36 7.56 -10.36
N PHE A 219 -5.61 7.15 -10.34
CA PHE A 219 -6.71 7.87 -10.96
C PHE A 219 -7.97 7.65 -10.15
N SER A 220 -8.75 8.72 -9.93
CA SER A 220 -10.07 8.62 -9.32
C SER A 220 -11.03 9.62 -9.91
N VAL A 221 -12.26 9.19 -10.14
CA VAL A 221 -13.41 10.04 -10.53
C VAL A 221 -14.39 10.08 -9.38
N ASN A 222 -14.76 11.29 -9.00
CA ASN A 222 -15.73 11.52 -7.94
C ASN A 222 -17.15 11.41 -8.47
N LEU A 223 -17.97 10.63 -7.82
CA LEU A 223 -19.38 10.40 -8.12
C LEU A 223 -20.26 10.97 -7.00
N PRO A 224 -21.57 11.14 -7.23
CA PRO A 224 -22.51 11.57 -6.20
C PRO A 224 -22.45 10.70 -4.94
N ASN A 225 -22.85 11.27 -3.80
CA ASN A 225 -22.93 10.56 -2.51
C ASN A 225 -21.62 9.95 -2.04
N ALA A 226 -20.47 10.61 -2.29
CA ALA A 226 -19.13 10.17 -1.88
C ALA A 226 -18.71 8.80 -2.44
N TRP A 227 -19.26 8.37 -3.58
CA TRP A 227 -18.74 7.27 -4.36
C TRP A 227 -17.58 7.73 -5.24
N GLN A 228 -16.71 6.81 -5.58
CA GLN A 228 -15.60 7.02 -6.51
C GLN A 228 -15.39 5.76 -7.34
N ILE A 229 -15.03 5.96 -8.61
CA ILE A 229 -14.35 4.94 -9.40
C ILE A 229 -12.87 5.31 -9.36
N ALA A 230 -12.02 4.36 -9.00
CA ALA A 230 -10.61 4.62 -8.79
C ALA A 230 -9.75 3.44 -9.26
N PHE A 231 -8.48 3.69 -9.47
CA PHE A 231 -7.44 2.67 -9.50
C PHE A 231 -6.12 3.29 -9.05
N ASP A 232 -5.31 2.49 -8.37
CA ASP A 232 -4.03 2.90 -7.81
C ASP A 232 -3.03 1.73 -7.78
N PRO A 233 -2.86 1.02 -8.90
CA PRO A 233 -1.89 -0.07 -8.98
C PRO A 233 -0.45 0.44 -8.95
N THR A 234 0.46 -0.45 -8.58
CA THR A 234 1.89 -0.14 -8.53
C THR A 234 2.64 -0.96 -9.58
N ILE A 235 3.23 -0.28 -10.55
CA ILE A 235 4.21 -0.87 -11.46
C ILE A 235 5.50 -1.09 -10.69
N THR A 236 6.07 -2.29 -10.80
CA THR A 236 7.38 -2.60 -10.22
C THR A 236 8.41 -2.90 -11.29
N TYR A 237 9.65 -2.48 -11.06
CA TYR A 237 10.78 -2.75 -11.92
C TYR A 237 11.99 -3.14 -11.08
N ASP A 238 12.62 -4.26 -11.39
CA ASP A 238 13.86 -4.72 -10.76
C ASP A 238 15.00 -4.70 -11.80
N ALA A 239 15.94 -3.77 -11.63
CA ALA A 239 17.07 -3.60 -12.55
C ALA A 239 18.05 -4.79 -12.53
N ARG A 240 18.06 -5.57 -11.45
CA ARG A 240 18.97 -6.71 -11.24
C ARG A 240 18.37 -8.03 -11.70
N ALA A 241 17.06 -8.11 -11.86
CA ALA A 241 16.42 -9.31 -12.37
C ALA A 241 16.84 -9.61 -13.82
N THR A 242 16.82 -10.88 -14.19
CA THR A 242 17.06 -11.33 -15.56
C THR A 242 16.04 -10.77 -16.54
N SER A 243 16.34 -10.78 -17.82
CA SER A 243 15.39 -10.39 -18.87
C SER A 243 14.10 -11.26 -18.71
N GLY A 244 12.95 -10.63 -18.90
CA GLY A 244 11.64 -11.29 -18.68
C GLY A 244 11.14 -11.25 -17.23
N ASN A 245 12.01 -11.01 -16.25
CA ASN A 245 11.63 -10.95 -14.82
C ASN A 245 11.69 -9.56 -14.20
N ARG A 246 11.94 -8.51 -15.00
CA ARG A 246 12.18 -7.15 -14.49
C ARG A 246 10.92 -6.40 -14.16
N TRP A 247 9.85 -6.61 -14.90
CA TRP A 247 8.66 -5.79 -14.83
C TRP A 247 7.45 -6.56 -14.30
N ASN A 248 6.66 -5.87 -13.47
CA ASN A 248 5.26 -6.19 -13.26
C ASN A 248 4.45 -4.91 -13.51
N VAL A 249 3.49 -4.99 -14.42
CA VAL A 249 2.65 -3.85 -14.84
C VAL A 249 1.19 -4.23 -14.65
N PRO A 250 0.63 -3.99 -13.46
CA PRO A 250 -0.79 -4.21 -13.21
C PRO A 250 -1.64 -3.07 -13.78
N VAL A 251 -2.83 -3.42 -14.26
CA VAL A 251 -3.94 -2.51 -14.57
C VAL A 251 -5.15 -2.97 -13.77
N GLY A 252 -6.03 -2.07 -13.40
CA GLY A 252 -7.16 -2.46 -12.57
C GLY A 252 -8.28 -1.44 -12.51
N LEU A 253 -9.31 -1.78 -11.77
CA LEU A 253 -10.44 -0.91 -11.48
C LEU A 253 -10.95 -1.19 -10.07
N SER A 254 -11.35 -0.12 -9.39
CA SER A 254 -11.91 -0.18 -8.04
C SER A 254 -13.12 0.73 -7.92
N VAL A 255 -14.02 0.36 -7.03
CA VAL A 255 -15.11 1.19 -6.56
C VAL A 255 -14.86 1.53 -5.10
N ALA A 256 -14.96 2.79 -4.75
CA ALA A 256 -14.77 3.26 -3.39
C ALA A 256 -15.98 4.04 -2.88
N LYS A 257 -16.19 3.95 -1.57
CA LYS A 257 -17.21 4.69 -0.84
C LYS A 257 -16.58 5.29 0.41
N THR A 258 -16.74 6.59 0.58
CA THR A 258 -16.43 7.24 1.86
C THR A 258 -17.72 7.35 2.67
N THR A 259 -17.64 6.97 3.93
CA THR A 259 -18.78 6.98 4.87
C THR A 259 -18.33 7.32 6.27
N LEU A 260 -19.27 7.47 7.19
CA LEU A 260 -19.00 7.62 8.62
C LEU A 260 -19.27 6.31 9.34
N LEU A 261 -18.31 5.83 10.11
CA LEU A 261 -18.50 4.79 11.12
C LEU A 261 -18.57 5.49 12.50
N GLY A 262 -19.78 5.75 12.96
CA GLY A 262 -20.00 6.68 14.06
C GLY A 262 -19.57 8.11 13.67
N LYS A 263 -18.52 8.64 14.32
CA LYS A 263 -17.94 9.97 14.00
C LYS A 263 -16.68 9.87 13.13
N LEU A 264 -16.20 8.66 12.82
CA LEU A 264 -14.95 8.43 12.10
C LEU A 264 -15.22 8.35 10.58
N PRO A 265 -14.65 9.24 9.75
CA PRO A 265 -14.69 9.08 8.32
C PRO A 265 -13.83 7.88 7.89
N VAL A 266 -14.40 7.00 7.08
CA VAL A 266 -13.71 5.83 6.55
C VAL A 266 -13.98 5.73 5.06
N LYS A 267 -12.93 5.58 4.25
CA LYS A 267 -13.04 5.19 2.85
C LYS A 267 -12.83 3.68 2.76
N ILE A 268 -13.74 3.00 2.08
CA ILE A 268 -13.64 1.58 1.77
C ILE A 268 -13.56 1.48 0.25
N GLN A 269 -12.57 0.76 -0.26
CA GLN A 269 -12.35 0.57 -1.69
C GLN A 269 -12.21 -0.93 -1.97
N PHE A 270 -12.91 -1.40 -3.00
CA PHE A 270 -12.81 -2.77 -3.47
C PHE A 270 -12.51 -2.75 -4.97
N GLY A 271 -11.57 -3.60 -5.40
CA GLY A 271 -11.16 -3.65 -6.79
C GLY A 271 -10.50 -4.94 -7.20
N ALA A 272 -10.16 -4.98 -8.48
CA ALA A 272 -9.39 -6.06 -9.07
C ALA A 272 -8.31 -5.49 -9.97
N GLU A 273 -7.16 -6.13 -9.99
CA GLU A 273 -6.02 -5.79 -10.81
C GLU A 273 -5.57 -7.02 -11.61
N TYR A 274 -5.06 -6.79 -12.81
CA TYR A 274 -4.48 -7.79 -13.70
C TYR A 274 -3.14 -7.28 -14.23
N SER A 275 -2.10 -8.10 -14.16
CA SER A 275 -0.77 -7.75 -14.67
C SER A 275 -0.70 -8.02 -16.17
N VAL A 276 -0.67 -6.95 -16.97
CA VAL A 276 -0.49 -7.04 -18.43
C VAL A 276 0.95 -7.39 -18.81
N VAL A 277 1.90 -7.13 -17.91
CA VAL A 277 3.27 -7.64 -17.92
C VAL A 277 3.54 -8.20 -16.53
N SER A 278 4.05 -9.41 -16.46
CA SER A 278 4.47 -10.06 -15.21
C SER A 278 5.78 -10.80 -15.43
N GLN A 279 6.46 -11.14 -14.34
CA GLN A 279 7.68 -11.94 -14.40
C GLN A 279 7.43 -13.30 -15.02
N ASP A 280 8.34 -13.76 -15.91
CA ASP A 280 8.22 -15.03 -16.64
C ASP A 280 8.42 -16.22 -15.70
N THR A 281 9.43 -16.19 -14.82
CA THR A 281 9.75 -17.29 -13.93
C THR A 281 8.66 -17.54 -12.90
N TYR A 282 8.22 -16.51 -12.23
CA TYR A 282 7.13 -16.53 -11.25
C TYR A 282 6.68 -15.11 -10.99
N GLY A 283 5.48 -14.76 -11.40
CA GLY A 283 4.96 -13.40 -11.33
C GLY A 283 3.50 -13.32 -10.94
N GLU A 284 3.14 -12.23 -10.29
CA GLU A 284 1.75 -11.94 -9.99
C GLU A 284 0.98 -11.66 -11.27
N LYS A 285 -0.07 -12.44 -11.53
CA LYS A 285 -0.96 -12.29 -12.69
C LYS A 285 -2.17 -11.43 -12.42
N GLY A 286 -2.61 -11.40 -11.17
CA GLY A 286 -3.76 -10.60 -10.77
C GLY A 286 -3.99 -10.64 -9.27
N ARG A 287 -4.87 -9.75 -8.79
CA ARG A 287 -5.27 -9.69 -7.40
C ARG A 287 -6.64 -9.06 -7.20
N LEU A 288 -7.30 -9.46 -6.14
CA LEU A 288 -8.42 -8.74 -5.56
C LEU A 288 -7.89 -7.86 -4.44
N VAL A 289 -8.40 -6.65 -4.38
CA VAL A 289 -7.95 -5.60 -3.47
C VAL A 289 -9.10 -5.15 -2.59
N LEU A 290 -8.89 -5.10 -1.29
CA LEU A 290 -9.77 -4.44 -0.34
C LEU A 290 -8.95 -3.41 0.45
N GLU A 291 -9.34 -2.14 0.39
CA GLU A 291 -8.73 -1.09 1.20
C GLU A 291 -9.72 -0.54 2.21
N VAL A 292 -9.24 -0.34 3.44
CA VAL A 292 -9.96 0.31 4.52
C VAL A 292 -9.10 1.45 5.04
N ILE A 293 -9.61 2.67 4.93
CA ILE A 293 -8.84 3.89 5.15
C ILE A 293 -9.56 4.80 6.17
N PRO A 294 -9.42 4.53 7.47
CA PRO A 294 -9.93 5.43 8.50
C PRO A 294 -9.10 6.72 8.56
N VAL A 295 -9.79 7.85 8.70
CA VAL A 295 -9.18 9.16 8.94
C VAL A 295 -9.04 9.38 10.43
N ILE A 296 -7.83 9.62 10.88
CA ILE A 296 -7.55 9.88 12.29
C ILE A 296 -7.29 11.37 12.54
N PRO A 297 -7.50 11.87 13.77
CA PRO A 297 -7.12 13.22 14.13
C PRO A 297 -5.63 13.46 13.88
N ALA A 298 -5.29 14.63 13.37
CA ALA A 298 -3.89 15.03 13.22
C ALA A 298 -3.23 15.12 14.60
N LEU A 299 -2.04 14.55 14.75
CA LEU A 299 -1.25 14.65 15.98
C LEU A 299 -0.39 15.92 16.01
N ILE A 300 -0.06 16.47 14.84
CA ILE A 300 0.74 17.68 14.68
C ILE A 300 -0.06 18.71 13.89
N HIS A 301 -0.40 19.81 14.51
CA HIS A 301 -1.25 20.86 13.93
C HIS A 301 -0.49 22.12 13.55
N ARG A 302 0.64 22.39 14.23
CA ARG A 302 1.43 23.61 14.03
C ARG A 302 2.65 23.33 13.15
N PRO A 303 3.04 24.29 12.29
CA PRO A 303 4.29 24.17 11.56
C PRO A 303 5.49 24.00 12.51
N ILE A 304 6.40 23.10 12.15
CA ILE A 304 7.61 22.83 12.94
C ILE A 304 8.75 23.83 12.61
N LEU A 305 8.68 24.48 11.45
CA LEU A 305 9.63 25.51 11.03
C LEU A 305 8.89 26.86 10.93
N GLY A 306 9.39 27.90 11.64
CA GLY A 306 8.84 29.25 11.54
C GLY A 306 7.51 29.48 12.27
N GLY A 307 7.23 28.76 13.33
CA GLY A 307 6.13 29.01 14.24
C GLY A 307 6.51 30.08 15.28
N GLY A 308 6.63 31.32 14.85
CA GLY A 308 6.88 32.46 15.72
C GLY A 308 5.87 33.56 15.46
N SER A 309 5.10 33.91 16.48
CA SER A 309 4.17 34.97 16.78
C SER A 309 2.71 34.70 16.54
#